data_71c00b2f082668b37435f04e957573f6
#
_entry.id   71c00b2f082668b37435f04e957573f6
#
_cell.length_a   1.000
_cell.length_b   1.000
_cell.length_c   1.000
_cell.angle_alpha   90.00
_cell.angle_beta   90.00
_cell.angle_gamma   90.00
#
_symmetry.space_group_name_H-M   'P 1'
#
loop_
_entity.id
_entity.type
_entity.pdbx_description
1 polymer ?
#
loop_
_entity_poly.entity_id
_entity_poly.type
_entity_poly.pdbx_seq_one_letter_code
_entity_poly.pdbx_strand_id
1 'polypeptide(L)'
;MLAKMIDKIVSLKETKIFEIGGQTYTDGHLTRIPPHVDRPEAISVSGLDGVCKLIRTELEKVGTTIMVQAKSYKSVEVMTTYLPDFSRNILYRAEADAPGIYTGFRSREVALIELRSLFIPNEGTAYLLDLLGRMTDEKSVSTNDNGVTQTVEARQGVALNALVEVKQPESEFLLRVHPEEGIGFFEADGGIWKLEAKKNIADYFNTNLADLIEAGKVVIMQ
;
A
#
# COMPACT_ATOMS: atom_id res chain seq x y z
N MET A 1 61.30 27.52 -10.76
CA MET A 1 60.54 26.94 -11.89
C MET A 1 59.72 25.73 -11.44
N LEU A 2 60.32 24.78 -10.68
CA LEU A 2 59.61 23.56 -10.21
C LEU A 2 58.39 23.86 -9.31
N ALA A 3 58.49 24.78 -8.35
CA ALA A 3 57.41 25.17 -7.46
C ALA A 3 56.15 25.67 -8.25
N LYS A 4 56.36 26.54 -9.25
CA LYS A 4 55.27 27.02 -10.11
C LYS A 4 54.62 25.90 -10.93
N MET A 5 55.38 24.87 -11.31
CA MET A 5 54.85 23.70 -11.99
C MET A 5 53.99 22.83 -11.05
N ILE A 6 54.47 22.64 -9.80
CA ILE A 6 53.73 21.88 -8.76
C ILE A 6 52.44 22.62 -8.41
N ASP A 7 52.49 23.94 -8.18
CA ASP A 7 51.28 24.74 -7.94
C ASP A 7 50.24 24.63 -9.06
N LYS A 8 50.73 24.64 -10.33
CA LYS A 8 49.85 24.49 -11.46
C LYS A 8 49.26 23.08 -11.59
N ILE A 9 50.03 22.04 -11.21
CA ILE A 9 49.55 20.66 -11.21
C ILE A 9 48.53 20.47 -10.06
N VAL A 10 48.75 21.06 -8.91
CA VAL A 10 47.81 21.03 -7.78
C VAL A 10 46.53 21.76 -8.12
N SER A 11 46.64 22.96 -8.76
CA SER A 11 45.42 23.72 -9.16
C SER A 11 44.61 23.05 -10.27
N LEU A 12 45.23 22.16 -11.07
CA LEU A 12 44.52 21.32 -12.05
C LEU A 12 43.76 20.15 -11.43
N LYS A 13 44.06 19.80 -10.15
CA LYS A 13 43.34 18.81 -9.36
C LYS A 13 42.23 19.38 -8.48
N GLU A 14 42.23 20.71 -8.31
CA GLU A 14 41.19 21.36 -7.51
C GLU A 14 39.88 21.37 -8.32
N THR A 15 38.91 20.63 -7.80
CA THR A 15 37.55 20.63 -8.35
C THR A 15 36.94 22.02 -8.15
N LYS A 16 36.60 22.71 -9.23
CA LYS A 16 35.90 23.99 -9.18
C LYS A 16 34.40 23.77 -9.11
N ILE A 17 33.74 24.57 -8.30
CA ILE A 17 32.30 24.58 -8.17
C ILE A 17 31.74 25.81 -8.85
N PHE A 18 30.70 25.63 -9.67
CA PHE A 18 30.02 26.70 -10.41
C PHE A 18 28.53 26.69 -10.11
N GLU A 19 27.93 27.86 -10.08
CA GLU A 19 26.48 28.00 -10.05
C GLU A 19 25.97 28.42 -11.42
N ILE A 20 25.06 27.63 -12.00
CA ILE A 20 24.44 27.90 -13.31
C ILE A 20 22.93 27.72 -13.15
N GLY A 21 22.14 28.78 -13.35
CA GLY A 21 20.70 28.71 -13.25
C GLY A 21 20.18 28.29 -11.86
N GLY A 22 20.89 28.70 -10.78
CA GLY A 22 20.54 28.35 -9.39
C GLY A 22 20.87 26.90 -9.01
N GLN A 23 21.70 26.22 -9.81
CA GLN A 23 22.15 24.85 -9.54
C GLN A 23 23.68 24.79 -9.49
N THR A 24 24.20 23.95 -8.61
CA THR A 24 25.63 23.78 -8.35
C THR A 24 26.21 22.66 -9.22
N TYR A 25 27.33 22.91 -9.86
CA TYR A 25 28.06 21.98 -10.73
C TYR A 25 29.55 21.94 -10.37
N THR A 26 30.23 20.88 -10.76
CA THR A 26 31.68 20.71 -10.64
C THR A 26 32.32 20.58 -12.03
N ASP A 27 33.59 21.02 -12.18
CA ASP A 27 34.30 21.07 -13.47
C ASP A 27 34.88 19.72 -13.94
N GLY A 28 34.85 18.67 -13.14
CA GLY A 28 35.44 17.38 -13.52
C GLY A 28 34.73 16.70 -14.71
N HIS A 29 33.52 16.37 -14.56
CA HIS A 29 32.52 16.09 -15.60
C HIS A 29 31.30 16.84 -15.11
N LEU A 30 30.80 17.85 -15.78
CA LEU A 30 29.67 18.69 -15.36
C LEU A 30 28.58 17.87 -14.64
N THR A 31 28.87 17.45 -13.43
CA THR A 31 27.97 16.66 -12.61
C THR A 31 27.24 17.61 -11.69
N ARG A 32 25.91 17.58 -11.77
CA ARG A 32 25.07 18.33 -10.86
C ARG A 32 25.31 17.82 -9.42
N ILE A 33 25.59 18.73 -8.50
CA ILE A 33 25.59 18.42 -7.07
C ILE A 33 24.17 18.73 -6.56
N PRO A 34 23.37 17.73 -6.20
CA PRO A 34 22.04 17.98 -5.66
C PRO A 34 22.18 18.68 -4.30
N PRO A 35 21.29 19.62 -3.95
CA PRO A 35 21.27 20.21 -2.64
C PRO A 35 21.03 19.12 -1.58
N HIS A 36 21.65 19.27 -0.42
CA HIS A 36 21.37 18.39 0.71
C HIS A 36 19.95 18.65 1.21
N VAL A 37 19.19 17.59 1.37
CA VAL A 37 17.82 17.63 1.90
C VAL A 37 17.73 16.68 3.07
N ASP A 38 17.41 17.22 4.26
CA ASP A 38 17.12 16.39 5.43
C ASP A 38 15.85 15.57 5.21
N ARG A 39 15.95 14.28 5.50
CA ARG A 39 14.85 13.32 5.32
C ARG A 39 14.60 12.62 6.63
N PRO A 40 13.52 12.99 7.36
CA PRO A 40 13.12 12.24 8.54
C PRO A 40 12.71 10.81 8.16
N GLU A 41 12.84 9.90 9.09
CA GLU A 41 12.33 8.54 8.94
C GLU A 41 10.80 8.55 8.86
N ALA A 42 10.25 7.65 8.04
CA ALA A 42 8.80 7.52 7.90
C ALA A 42 8.17 6.98 9.19
N ILE A 43 7.12 7.64 9.65
CA ILE A 43 6.34 7.18 10.81
C ILE A 43 5.29 6.19 10.33
N SER A 44 5.22 5.02 10.98
CA SER A 44 4.17 4.03 10.77
C SER A 44 3.09 4.16 11.82
N VAL A 45 1.83 4.15 11.38
CA VAL A 45 0.62 4.19 12.22
C VAL A 45 -0.31 3.06 11.88
N SER A 46 -1.20 2.70 12.82
CA SER A 46 -2.09 1.55 12.67
C SER A 46 -3.42 1.86 11.99
N GLY A 47 -3.74 3.11 11.69
CA GLY A 47 -5.03 3.48 11.11
C GLY A 47 -4.99 4.75 10.27
N LEU A 48 -6.03 4.95 9.45
CA LEU A 48 -6.16 6.12 8.55
C LEU A 48 -6.37 7.41 9.35
N ASP A 49 -7.09 7.36 10.47
CA ASP A 49 -7.26 8.49 11.37
C ASP A 49 -5.91 8.99 11.92
N GLY A 50 -5.01 8.06 12.27
CA GLY A 50 -3.64 8.39 12.66
C GLY A 50 -2.87 9.15 11.59
N VAL A 51 -3.01 8.75 10.33
CA VAL A 51 -2.43 9.48 9.18
C VAL A 51 -3.00 10.87 9.07
N CYS A 52 -4.33 11.04 9.15
CA CYS A 52 -4.97 12.36 9.10
C CYS A 52 -4.48 13.28 10.21
N LYS A 53 -4.31 12.77 11.43
CA LYS A 53 -3.80 13.52 12.58
C LYS A 53 -2.35 13.97 12.37
N LEU A 54 -1.48 13.09 11.87
CA LEU A 54 -0.09 13.44 11.57
C LEU A 54 -0.01 14.52 10.48
N ILE A 55 -0.77 14.36 9.40
CA ILE A 55 -0.85 15.37 8.34
C ILE A 55 -1.24 16.73 8.92
N ARG A 56 -2.30 16.81 9.70
CA ARG A 56 -2.77 18.07 10.29
C ARG A 56 -1.76 18.70 11.26
N THR A 57 -1.04 17.86 12.01
CA THR A 57 -0.09 18.31 13.03
C THR A 57 1.23 18.82 12.43
N GLU A 58 1.70 18.18 11.36
CA GLU A 58 3.05 18.40 10.86
C GLU A 58 3.12 19.11 9.50
N LEU A 59 1.97 19.34 8.86
CA LEU A 59 1.90 19.90 7.51
C LEU A 59 2.70 21.20 7.36
N GLU A 60 2.64 22.09 8.35
CA GLU A 60 3.37 23.36 8.32
C GLU A 60 4.89 23.17 8.36
N LYS A 61 5.34 22.12 9.03
CA LYS A 61 6.78 21.79 9.12
C LYS A 61 7.32 21.17 7.84
N VAL A 62 6.45 20.48 7.08
CA VAL A 62 6.83 19.85 5.81
C VAL A 62 7.19 20.87 4.73
N GLY A 63 6.56 22.04 4.75
CA GLY A 63 6.86 23.18 3.86
C GLY A 63 6.59 22.94 2.37
N THR A 64 5.93 21.84 2.00
CA THR A 64 5.56 21.52 0.61
C THR A 64 4.21 20.81 0.58
N THR A 65 3.56 20.78 -0.58
CA THR A 65 2.37 19.97 -0.80
C THR A 65 2.71 18.49 -0.60
N ILE A 66 1.82 17.77 0.06
CA ILE A 66 1.96 16.33 0.29
C ILE A 66 0.97 15.55 -0.57
N MET A 67 1.35 14.31 -0.87
CA MET A 67 0.54 13.37 -1.64
C MET A 67 0.18 12.18 -0.76
N VAL A 68 -1.09 11.81 -0.76
CA VAL A 68 -1.60 10.61 -0.08
C VAL A 68 -1.96 9.59 -1.14
N GLN A 69 -1.40 8.40 -1.06
CA GLN A 69 -1.63 7.32 -2.02
C GLN A 69 -2.09 6.03 -1.32
N ALA A 70 -3.23 5.51 -1.72
CA ALA A 70 -3.63 4.15 -1.39
C ALA A 70 -2.83 3.18 -2.27
N LYS A 71 -1.79 2.57 -1.73
CA LYS A 71 -0.92 1.60 -2.45
C LYS A 71 -1.66 0.30 -2.72
N SER A 72 -2.42 -0.15 -1.75
CA SER A 72 -3.22 -1.37 -1.82
C SER A 72 -4.47 -1.23 -0.95
N TYR A 73 -5.31 -2.27 -0.94
CA TYR A 73 -6.46 -2.34 -0.05
C TYR A 73 -6.09 -2.35 1.45
N LYS A 74 -4.84 -2.55 1.79
CA LYS A 74 -4.34 -2.62 3.17
C LYS A 74 -3.18 -1.66 3.48
N SER A 75 -2.77 -0.82 2.55
CA SER A 75 -1.63 0.08 2.78
C SER A 75 -1.80 1.44 2.12
N VAL A 76 -1.38 2.46 2.85
CA VAL A 76 -1.36 3.87 2.45
C VAL A 76 0.02 4.44 2.68
N GLU A 77 0.51 5.23 1.74
CA GLU A 77 1.72 6.03 1.89
C GLU A 77 1.40 7.52 1.73
N VAL A 78 2.04 8.33 2.55
CA VAL A 78 2.02 9.79 2.46
C VAL A 78 3.43 10.24 2.14
N MET A 79 3.57 11.03 1.09
CA MET A 79 4.86 11.49 0.60
C MET A 79 4.85 12.97 0.22
N THR A 80 6.04 13.57 0.18
CA THR A 80 6.20 14.93 -0.36
C THR A 80 6.03 14.93 -1.87
N THR A 81 5.74 16.11 -2.43
CA THR A 81 5.98 16.39 -3.85
C THR A 81 7.49 16.44 -4.11
N TYR A 82 7.93 16.95 -5.26
CA TYR A 82 9.35 17.06 -5.55
C TYR A 82 10.05 17.99 -4.56
N LEU A 83 11.11 17.46 -3.95
CA LEU A 83 12.07 18.22 -3.16
C LEU A 83 13.11 18.88 -4.09
N PRO A 84 13.94 19.83 -3.59
CA PRO A 84 14.92 20.54 -4.42
C PRO A 84 15.93 19.62 -5.14
N ASP A 85 16.19 18.43 -4.60
CA ASP A 85 17.05 17.41 -5.19
C ASP A 85 16.31 16.50 -6.21
N PHE A 86 15.04 16.81 -6.54
CA PHE A 86 14.12 16.03 -7.37
C PHE A 86 13.72 14.67 -6.80
N SER A 87 13.99 14.43 -5.55
CA SER A 87 13.48 13.24 -4.84
C SER A 87 12.09 13.48 -4.27
N ARG A 88 11.51 12.43 -3.70
CA ARG A 88 10.35 12.46 -2.83
C ARG A 88 10.69 11.76 -1.53
N ASN A 89 10.11 12.21 -0.43
CA ASN A 89 10.26 11.58 0.87
C ASN A 89 8.93 10.97 1.32
N ILE A 90 8.95 9.74 1.79
CA ILE A 90 7.81 9.12 2.46
C ILE A 90 7.81 9.61 3.90
N LEU A 91 6.71 10.23 4.31
CA LEU A 91 6.54 10.82 5.64
C LEU A 91 5.82 9.87 6.58
N TYR A 92 4.70 9.29 6.11
CA TYR A 92 3.87 8.42 6.93
C TYR A 92 3.43 7.19 6.15
N ARG A 93 3.21 6.10 6.89
CA ARG A 93 2.62 4.86 6.39
C ARG A 93 1.51 4.41 7.31
N ALA A 94 0.43 3.91 6.72
CA ALA A 94 -0.50 3.03 7.42
C ALA A 94 -0.51 1.69 6.71
N GLU A 95 -0.25 0.63 7.45
CA GLU A 95 -0.23 -0.74 6.90
C GLU A 95 -0.91 -1.70 7.86
N ALA A 96 -1.85 -2.49 7.34
CA ALA A 96 -2.48 -3.56 8.10
C ALA A 96 -1.52 -4.75 8.20
N ASP A 97 -1.20 -5.16 9.40
CA ASP A 97 -0.52 -6.41 9.69
C ASP A 97 -1.52 -7.57 9.57
N ALA A 98 -1.89 -7.89 8.34
CA ALA A 98 -2.90 -8.88 8.06
C ALA A 98 -2.38 -9.91 7.06
N PRO A 99 -2.67 -11.20 7.25
CA PRO A 99 -2.36 -12.20 6.25
C PRO A 99 -3.09 -11.86 4.95
N GLY A 100 -2.41 -12.05 3.83
CA GLY A 100 -3.05 -11.94 2.52
C GLY A 100 -4.09 -13.05 2.34
N ILE A 101 -5.13 -12.76 1.53
CA ILE A 101 -6.07 -13.80 1.09
C ILE A 101 -5.29 -14.71 0.14
N TYR A 102 -5.10 -15.95 0.55
CA TYR A 102 -4.44 -16.94 -0.29
C TYR A 102 -5.40 -17.50 -1.33
N THR A 103 -5.04 -17.39 -2.59
CA THR A 103 -5.75 -18.00 -3.71
C THR A 103 -5.06 -19.31 -4.10
N GLY A 104 -5.66 -20.44 -3.76
CA GLY A 104 -5.09 -21.76 -4.05
C GLY A 104 -5.70 -22.86 -3.21
N PHE A 105 -5.22 -24.11 -3.41
CA PHE A 105 -5.71 -25.26 -2.67
C PHE A 105 -5.01 -25.40 -1.31
N ARG A 106 -5.77 -25.90 -0.31
CA ARG A 106 -5.33 -26.12 1.06
C ARG A 106 -6.20 -27.17 1.74
N SER A 107 -5.77 -27.65 2.91
CA SER A 107 -6.59 -28.60 3.67
C SER A 107 -7.93 -27.96 4.07
N ARG A 108 -8.95 -28.83 4.27
CA ARG A 108 -10.29 -28.39 4.71
C ARG A 108 -10.23 -27.60 6.02
N GLU A 109 -9.40 -28.06 6.96
CA GLU A 109 -9.25 -27.38 8.25
C GLU A 109 -8.73 -25.96 8.10
N VAL A 110 -7.68 -25.76 7.31
CA VAL A 110 -7.14 -24.42 7.00
C VAL A 110 -8.18 -23.56 6.32
N ALA A 111 -8.92 -24.10 5.34
CA ALA A 111 -9.97 -23.37 4.66
C ALA A 111 -11.10 -22.90 5.61
N LEU A 112 -11.51 -23.77 6.56
CA LEU A 112 -12.50 -23.41 7.59
C LEU A 112 -12.00 -22.30 8.53
N ILE A 113 -10.72 -22.37 8.93
CA ILE A 113 -10.10 -21.33 9.77
C ILE A 113 -10.05 -20.01 9.01
N GLU A 114 -9.61 -20.01 7.76
CA GLU A 114 -9.54 -18.81 6.93
C GLU A 114 -10.91 -18.18 6.69
N LEU A 115 -11.93 -18.96 6.35
CA LEU A 115 -13.30 -18.45 6.20
C LEU A 115 -13.82 -17.75 7.46
N ARG A 116 -13.45 -18.27 8.63
CA ARG A 116 -13.87 -17.66 9.92
C ARG A 116 -13.03 -16.46 10.31
N SER A 117 -11.75 -16.43 9.93
CA SER A 117 -10.80 -15.42 10.41
C SER A 117 -10.59 -14.25 9.44
N LEU A 118 -10.69 -14.48 8.12
CA LEU A 118 -10.36 -13.47 7.12
C LEU A 118 -11.58 -12.73 6.56
N PHE A 119 -12.76 -13.31 6.67
CA PHE A 119 -13.97 -12.76 6.06
C PHE A 119 -14.99 -12.31 7.10
N ILE A 120 -15.72 -11.25 6.77
CA ILE A 120 -16.86 -10.80 7.59
C ILE A 120 -17.98 -11.83 7.43
N PRO A 121 -18.60 -12.28 8.55
CA PRO A 121 -19.72 -13.19 8.50
C PRO A 121 -20.90 -12.59 7.72
N ASN A 122 -21.33 -13.27 6.67
CA ASN A 122 -22.54 -12.99 5.90
C ASN A 122 -23.19 -14.32 5.48
N GLU A 123 -24.28 -14.26 4.71
CA GLU A 123 -24.97 -15.46 4.23
C GLU A 123 -24.07 -16.34 3.35
N GLY A 124 -23.20 -15.72 2.53
CA GLY A 124 -22.26 -16.45 1.69
C GLY A 124 -21.20 -17.21 2.49
N THR A 125 -20.60 -16.58 3.48
CA THR A 125 -19.64 -17.26 4.38
C THR A 125 -20.29 -18.36 5.21
N ALA A 126 -21.53 -18.13 5.70
CA ALA A 126 -22.28 -19.14 6.43
C ALA A 126 -22.58 -20.36 5.56
N TYR A 127 -23.01 -20.15 4.31
CA TYR A 127 -23.23 -21.21 3.33
C TYR A 127 -21.96 -22.03 3.06
N LEU A 128 -20.82 -21.35 2.83
CA LEU A 128 -19.55 -22.03 2.58
C LEU A 128 -19.06 -22.82 3.79
N LEU A 129 -19.23 -22.30 5.01
CA LEU A 129 -18.89 -23.00 6.24
C LEU A 129 -19.77 -24.25 6.45
N ASP A 130 -21.06 -24.17 6.17
CA ASP A 130 -21.96 -25.32 6.24
C ASP A 130 -21.60 -26.38 5.17
N LEU A 131 -21.36 -25.95 3.93
CA LEU A 131 -20.94 -26.83 2.85
C LEU A 131 -19.66 -27.59 3.22
N LEU A 132 -18.61 -26.89 3.67
CA LEU A 132 -17.33 -27.48 4.07
C LEU A 132 -17.46 -28.36 5.32
N GLY A 133 -18.37 -28.00 6.26
CA GLY A 133 -18.63 -28.79 7.45
C GLY A 133 -19.28 -30.15 7.16
N ARG A 134 -20.08 -30.23 6.11
CA ARG A 134 -20.75 -31.49 5.68
C ARG A 134 -19.88 -32.41 4.84
N MET A 135 -18.75 -31.91 4.33
CA MET A 135 -17.79 -32.71 3.57
C MET A 135 -17.04 -33.62 4.53
N THR A 136 -17.18 -34.95 4.35
CA THR A 136 -16.35 -35.95 5.05
C THR A 136 -15.20 -36.36 4.14
N ASP A 137 -14.06 -36.72 4.72
CA ASP A 137 -12.84 -37.06 3.99
C ASP A 137 -13.04 -38.28 3.03
N GLU A 138 -14.09 -39.07 3.20
CA GLU A 138 -14.41 -40.24 2.38
C GLU A 138 -15.42 -39.99 1.24
N LYS A 139 -16.08 -38.83 1.21
CA LYS A 139 -16.99 -38.46 0.14
C LYS A 139 -16.47 -37.25 -0.60
N SER A 140 -15.71 -37.51 -1.66
CA SER A 140 -15.55 -36.52 -2.70
C SER A 140 -16.95 -36.14 -3.18
N VAL A 141 -17.41 -34.94 -2.85
CA VAL A 141 -18.56 -34.37 -3.51
C VAL A 141 -18.16 -34.35 -5.00
N SER A 142 -18.90 -35.07 -5.83
CA SER A 142 -18.72 -34.95 -7.28
C SER A 142 -19.23 -33.56 -7.64
N THR A 143 -18.34 -32.59 -7.52
CA THR A 143 -18.60 -31.25 -8.01
C THR A 143 -18.49 -31.32 -9.53
N ASN A 144 -19.60 -30.98 -10.20
CA ASN A 144 -19.52 -30.59 -11.60
C ASN A 144 -18.38 -29.55 -11.72
N ASP A 145 -17.71 -29.53 -12.84
CA ASP A 145 -16.54 -28.70 -13.17
C ASP A 145 -16.69 -27.19 -12.88
N ASN A 146 -17.89 -26.76 -12.51
CA ASN A 146 -18.25 -25.35 -12.32
C ASN A 146 -17.93 -24.79 -10.91
N GLY A 147 -17.60 -25.64 -9.91
CA GLY A 147 -17.38 -25.18 -8.54
C GLY A 147 -18.62 -24.50 -7.91
N VAL A 148 -18.43 -23.82 -6.78
CA VAL A 148 -19.44 -23.02 -6.11
C VAL A 148 -18.93 -21.58 -6.00
N THR A 149 -19.68 -20.63 -6.54
CA THR A 149 -19.37 -19.20 -6.43
C THR A 149 -20.26 -18.58 -5.35
N GLN A 150 -19.65 -17.84 -4.43
CA GLN A 150 -20.33 -17.13 -3.36
C GLN A 150 -19.73 -15.74 -3.19
N THR A 151 -20.58 -14.78 -2.90
CA THR A 151 -20.15 -13.43 -2.53
C THR A 151 -19.79 -13.40 -1.06
N VAL A 152 -18.58 -13.00 -0.75
CA VAL A 152 -18.07 -12.85 0.61
C VAL A 152 -17.39 -11.50 0.79
N GLU A 153 -17.44 -10.99 2.02
CA GLU A 153 -16.82 -9.72 2.38
C GLU A 153 -15.55 -9.97 3.20
N ALA A 154 -14.44 -9.31 2.85
CA ALA A 154 -13.21 -9.40 3.62
C ALA A 154 -13.42 -8.86 5.04
N ARG A 155 -12.99 -9.64 6.04
CA ARG A 155 -13.13 -9.27 7.44
C ARG A 155 -12.19 -8.13 7.78
N GLN A 156 -12.71 -6.93 7.99
CA GLN A 156 -11.94 -5.74 8.30
C GLN A 156 -11.11 -5.89 9.57
N GLY A 157 -11.71 -6.42 10.64
CA GLY A 157 -11.06 -6.53 11.93
C GLY A 157 -9.83 -7.43 11.93
N VAL A 158 -9.76 -8.40 11.04
CA VAL A 158 -8.63 -9.35 10.96
C VAL A 158 -7.72 -8.99 9.78
N ALA A 159 -8.27 -8.87 8.60
CA ALA A 159 -7.48 -8.65 7.40
C ALA A 159 -6.97 -7.21 7.27
N LEU A 160 -7.67 -6.22 7.82
CA LEU A 160 -7.42 -4.80 7.57
C LEU A 160 -7.58 -3.95 8.84
N ASN A 161 -7.09 -4.43 9.96
CA ASN A 161 -7.25 -3.76 11.25
C ASN A 161 -6.79 -2.30 11.24
N ALA A 162 -5.73 -2.00 10.51
CA ALA A 162 -5.21 -0.65 10.38
C ALA A 162 -6.11 0.28 9.56
N LEU A 163 -7.07 -0.25 8.83
CA LEU A 163 -7.93 0.47 7.90
C LEU A 163 -9.42 0.22 8.20
N VAL A 164 -9.75 0.00 9.48
CA VAL A 164 -11.13 -0.29 9.92
C VAL A 164 -12.11 0.86 9.69
N GLU A 165 -11.61 2.07 9.49
CA GLU A 165 -12.41 3.25 9.19
C GLU A 165 -13.11 3.17 7.83
N VAL A 166 -12.71 2.23 6.98
CA VAL A 166 -13.25 2.07 5.63
C VAL A 166 -13.85 0.68 5.50
N LYS A 167 -15.13 0.62 5.10
CA LYS A 167 -15.79 -0.64 4.78
C LYS A 167 -15.15 -1.26 3.56
N GLN A 168 -14.76 -2.53 3.65
CA GLN A 168 -14.27 -3.29 2.52
C GLN A 168 -15.44 -3.70 1.61
N PRO A 169 -15.29 -3.62 0.27
CA PRO A 169 -16.32 -4.05 -0.66
C PRO A 169 -16.48 -5.58 -0.64
N GLU A 170 -17.66 -6.03 -0.99
CA GLU A 170 -17.93 -7.44 -1.21
C GLU A 170 -17.23 -7.93 -2.48
N SER A 171 -16.83 -9.19 -2.49
CA SER A 171 -16.20 -9.84 -3.63
C SER A 171 -16.75 -11.24 -3.84
N GLU A 172 -16.68 -11.71 -5.07
CA GLU A 172 -17.08 -13.06 -5.44
C GLU A 172 -15.87 -14.00 -5.39
N PHE A 173 -16.03 -15.11 -4.66
CA PHE A 173 -15.05 -16.18 -4.60
C PHE A 173 -15.61 -17.47 -5.12
N LEU A 174 -14.85 -18.15 -5.97
CA LEU A 174 -15.13 -19.49 -6.43
C LEU A 174 -14.49 -20.50 -5.48
N LEU A 175 -15.31 -21.31 -4.84
CA LEU A 175 -14.87 -22.47 -4.09
C LEU A 175 -14.71 -23.67 -5.02
N ARG A 176 -13.53 -24.31 -4.99
CA ARG A 176 -13.28 -25.57 -5.68
C ARG A 176 -12.80 -26.63 -4.70
N VAL A 177 -13.19 -27.86 -4.96
CA VAL A 177 -12.75 -29.02 -4.21
C VAL A 177 -11.96 -29.94 -5.14
N HIS A 178 -10.72 -30.24 -4.76
CA HIS A 178 -9.87 -31.18 -5.49
C HIS A 178 -9.57 -32.39 -4.61
N PRO A 179 -9.68 -33.64 -5.14
CA PRO A 179 -9.53 -34.85 -4.32
C PRO A 179 -8.18 -34.97 -3.60
N GLU A 180 -7.10 -34.50 -4.22
CA GLU A 180 -5.73 -34.59 -3.69
C GLU A 180 -5.23 -33.27 -3.09
N GLU A 181 -5.62 -32.13 -3.68
CA GLU A 181 -5.10 -30.81 -3.26
C GLU A 181 -5.97 -30.14 -2.19
N GLY A 182 -7.19 -30.64 -1.98
CA GLY A 182 -8.11 -30.13 -0.98
C GLY A 182 -9.03 -29.04 -1.49
N ILE A 183 -9.17 -27.96 -0.74
CA ILE A 183 -10.15 -26.88 -0.99
C ILE A 183 -9.42 -25.62 -1.46
N GLY A 184 -9.86 -25.07 -2.59
CA GLY A 184 -9.31 -23.85 -3.17
C GLY A 184 -10.35 -22.73 -3.18
N PHE A 185 -9.92 -21.54 -2.77
CA PHE A 185 -10.65 -20.30 -2.98
C PHE A 185 -9.96 -19.49 -4.08
N PHE A 186 -10.73 -19.02 -5.04
CA PHE A 186 -10.24 -18.23 -6.17
C PHE A 186 -11.11 -17.00 -6.32
N GLU A 187 -10.51 -15.84 -6.51
CA GLU A 187 -11.24 -14.59 -6.79
C GLU A 187 -11.97 -14.76 -8.14
N ALA A 188 -13.30 -14.80 -8.11
CA ALA A 188 -14.12 -15.01 -9.32
C ALA A 188 -14.26 -13.73 -10.14
N ASP A 189 -14.13 -12.57 -9.49
CA ASP A 189 -14.19 -11.24 -10.11
C ASP A 189 -12.83 -10.70 -10.58
N GLY A 190 -11.77 -11.52 -10.53
CA GLY A 190 -10.39 -11.09 -10.84
C GLY A 190 -9.77 -10.14 -9.81
N GLY A 191 -10.38 -10.02 -8.63
CA GLY A 191 -9.90 -9.15 -7.55
C GLY A 191 -10.27 -7.67 -7.74
N ILE A 192 -11.34 -7.38 -8.47
CA ILE A 192 -11.84 -6.02 -8.74
C ILE A 192 -12.18 -5.27 -7.45
N TRP A 193 -12.60 -5.97 -6.42
CA TRP A 193 -12.88 -5.42 -5.09
C TRP A 193 -11.67 -4.66 -4.50
N LYS A 194 -10.44 -5.06 -4.86
CA LYS A 194 -9.21 -4.39 -4.40
C LYS A 194 -9.09 -2.98 -4.97
N LEU A 195 -9.58 -2.77 -6.18
CA LEU A 195 -9.61 -1.45 -6.80
C LEU A 195 -10.66 -0.57 -6.11
N GLU A 196 -11.83 -1.12 -5.83
CA GLU A 196 -12.88 -0.41 -5.10
C GLU A 196 -12.45 -0.09 -3.66
N ALA A 197 -11.79 -1.03 -2.97
CA ALA A 197 -11.22 -0.80 -1.65
C ALA A 197 -10.21 0.38 -1.65
N LYS A 198 -9.34 0.46 -2.65
CA LYS A 198 -8.43 1.60 -2.81
C LYS A 198 -9.18 2.92 -3.01
N LYS A 199 -10.26 2.90 -3.80
CA LYS A 199 -11.11 4.06 -4.00
C LYS A 199 -11.76 4.50 -2.68
N ASN A 200 -12.33 3.56 -1.93
CA ASN A 200 -12.95 3.86 -0.63
C ASN A 200 -11.95 4.49 0.36
N ILE A 201 -10.68 4.03 0.36
CA ILE A 201 -9.61 4.65 1.15
C ILE A 201 -9.34 6.08 0.68
N ALA A 202 -9.27 6.31 -0.63
CA ALA A 202 -9.06 7.65 -1.18
C ALA A 202 -10.24 8.58 -0.84
N ASP A 203 -11.47 8.10 -0.92
CA ASP A 203 -12.68 8.84 -0.55
C ASP A 203 -12.72 9.18 0.94
N TYR A 204 -12.22 8.30 1.81
CA TYR A 204 -12.03 8.59 3.22
C TYR A 204 -11.11 9.82 3.42
N PHE A 205 -9.97 9.86 2.75
CA PHE A 205 -9.06 11.01 2.83
C PHE A 205 -9.64 12.25 2.18
N ASN A 206 -10.33 12.13 1.04
CA ASN A 206 -11.03 13.26 0.40
C ASN A 206 -12.02 13.93 1.37
N THR A 207 -12.72 13.12 2.16
CA THR A 207 -13.68 13.64 3.15
C THR A 207 -12.97 14.25 4.36
N ASN A 208 -12.00 13.54 4.94
CA ASN A 208 -11.37 13.96 6.20
C ASN A 208 -10.32 15.06 6.04
N LEU A 209 -9.82 15.32 4.83
CA LEU A 209 -8.81 16.32 4.53
C LEU A 209 -9.31 17.38 3.51
N ALA A 210 -10.63 17.51 3.32
CA ALA A 210 -11.24 18.37 2.31
C ALA A 210 -10.71 19.82 2.37
N ASP A 211 -10.62 20.37 3.57
CA ASP A 211 -10.08 21.71 3.81
C ASP A 211 -8.62 21.89 3.35
N LEU A 212 -7.79 20.88 3.54
CA LEU A 212 -6.39 20.90 3.13
C LEU A 212 -6.22 20.66 1.62
N ILE A 213 -7.13 19.90 1.04
CA ILE A 213 -7.18 19.68 -0.41
C ILE A 213 -7.61 20.97 -1.13
N GLU A 214 -8.66 21.63 -0.65
CA GLU A 214 -9.11 22.94 -1.17
C GLU A 214 -8.02 24.00 -1.04
N ALA A 215 -7.22 23.97 0.03
CA ALA A 215 -6.08 24.85 0.22
C ALA A 215 -4.86 24.48 -0.65
N GLY A 216 -4.93 23.42 -1.48
CA GLY A 216 -3.83 22.95 -2.32
C GLY A 216 -2.64 22.37 -1.56
N LYS A 217 -2.80 22.06 -0.28
CA LYS A 217 -1.74 21.53 0.58
C LYS A 217 -1.64 20.01 0.55
N VAL A 218 -2.71 19.31 0.19
CA VAL A 218 -2.82 17.86 0.11
C VAL A 218 -3.39 17.46 -1.25
N VAL A 219 -2.82 16.41 -1.85
CA VAL A 219 -3.32 15.78 -3.08
C VAL A 219 -3.56 14.31 -2.81
N ILE A 220 -4.77 13.83 -3.12
CA ILE A 220 -5.09 12.40 -3.02
C ILE A 220 -4.84 11.75 -4.37
N MET A 221 -4.01 10.71 -4.39
CA MET A 221 -3.71 9.92 -5.57
C MET A 221 -4.53 8.63 -5.52
N GLN A 222 -5.30 8.41 -6.58
CA GLN A 222 -6.07 7.20 -6.80
C GLN A 222 -5.30 6.18 -7.65
#